data_c11752378e0aa951538f5f2f29f29f8d
#
_entry.id   c11752378e0aa951538f5f2f29f29f8d
#
_cell.length_a   1.000
_cell.length_b   1.000
_cell.length_c   1.000
_cell.angle_alpha   90.00
_cell.angle_beta   90.00
_cell.angle_gamma   90.00
#
_symmetry.space_group_name_H-M   'P 1'
#
loop_
_entity.id
_entity.type
_entity.pdbx_description
1 polymer ?
#
loop_
_entity_poly.entity_id
_entity_poly.type
_entity_poly.pdbx_seq_one_letter_code
_entity_poly.pdbx_strand_id
1 'polypeptide(L)'
;MNKTSIYSSGLLAFLAAGLVSCNKSELEDFRQPDVSPVTVNAGPIAEAPKANNETIVVSWRVDLSAPVQQAFEVGVELHTDTVQALVDNGTLENTVVLDDDALLVPSHLEIPYGVESAVLDVEISRTILERSFGKQVAFALRLIQPGKGNKIGIPTGVIVLNTSDILQEDDLHYVSFENGGGGQLIVGNRQNYVVTSAGVQVPLNVKLTGAPNRSFSVRAVLNSDTIPGLIDQGVFPANAMELPAGSYTLDTAVAVPGNSNSAPLNVVIPWPTLEERVDSILLLAVDMVDPSRHVLHPENSRVIIVIDPRNVVETDVTDNGALSVSKDNNGGPDAGEGSKKVVDGNVNSKFLNEYSNDLWMELAYDEPVVVRAYTLTSANDADTRDPKDWIFMGSDDRVNWTELDRRTGESFNERFLTRRFDFDNSHAYKYYRIYITANNGSSLYQLAEWRLIRVP
;
A
#
# COMPACT_ATOMS: atom_id res chain seq x y z
N MET A 1 -37.35 37.69 -39.33
CA MET A 1 -37.47 38.94 -40.11
C MET A 1 -36.43 38.87 -41.21
N ASN A 2 -36.98 38.81 -42.42
CA ASN A 2 -36.56 39.35 -43.72
C ASN A 2 -35.18 38.92 -44.28
N LYS A 3 -35.18 38.06 -45.34
CA LYS A 3 -35.32 38.37 -46.81
C LYS A 3 -34.23 39.30 -47.28
N THR A 4 -33.43 38.99 -48.31
CA THR A 4 -33.74 38.88 -49.75
C THR A 4 -32.49 38.38 -50.50
N SER A 5 -32.48 37.40 -51.29
CA SER A 5 -32.50 37.16 -52.74
C SER A 5 -32.15 38.34 -53.63
N ILE A 6 -31.16 38.17 -54.54
CA ILE A 6 -31.20 38.74 -55.91
C ILE A 6 -30.36 37.83 -56.85
N TYR A 7 -31.01 37.44 -57.92
CA TYR A 7 -30.50 36.82 -59.15
C TYR A 7 -29.76 37.83 -60.01
N SER A 8 -28.82 37.37 -60.81
CA SER A 8 -28.65 37.97 -62.17
C SER A 8 -27.89 37.01 -63.12
N SER A 9 -28.55 36.85 -64.19
CA SER A 9 -28.29 36.02 -65.37
C SER A 9 -27.26 36.62 -66.31
N GLY A 10 -26.68 35.77 -67.15
CA GLY A 10 -26.32 36.14 -68.53
C GLY A 10 -24.81 35.98 -68.83
N LEU A 11 -24.30 35.14 -69.63
CA LEU A 11 -24.37 35.21 -71.12
C LEU A 11 -23.66 34.01 -71.72
N LEU A 12 -24.34 33.28 -72.58
CA LEU A 12 -23.78 32.33 -73.51
C LEU A 12 -22.89 33.05 -74.53
N ALA A 13 -21.69 32.52 -74.76
CA ALA A 13 -20.97 32.77 -76.03
C ALA A 13 -20.42 31.46 -76.55
N PHE A 14 -21.05 30.98 -77.61
CA PHE A 14 -20.53 29.93 -78.48
C PHE A 14 -19.31 30.40 -79.23
N LEU A 15 -18.18 29.69 -79.14
CA LEU A 15 -17.18 29.72 -80.16
C LEU A 15 -16.79 28.29 -80.55
N ALA A 16 -17.27 27.89 -81.70
CA ALA A 16 -16.83 26.71 -82.39
C ALA A 16 -15.48 27.02 -83.06
N ALA A 17 -14.47 26.27 -82.74
CA ALA A 17 -13.28 26.19 -83.57
C ALA A 17 -12.50 24.87 -83.32
N GLY A 18 -12.41 24.10 -84.37
CA GLY A 18 -11.25 23.27 -84.68
C GLY A 18 -11.17 21.90 -83.96
N LEU A 19 -11.75 20.90 -84.62
CA LEU A 19 -11.29 19.52 -84.49
C LEU A 19 -9.84 19.46 -85.03
N VAL A 20 -8.85 19.52 -84.09
CA VAL A 20 -7.53 19.03 -84.38
C VAL A 20 -7.56 17.57 -83.98
N SER A 21 -7.60 16.67 -84.96
CA SER A 21 -7.32 15.27 -84.86
C SER A 21 -5.91 15.08 -84.28
N CYS A 22 -5.80 14.91 -82.98
CA CYS A 22 -4.57 14.36 -82.44
C CYS A 22 -4.51 12.88 -82.81
N ASN A 23 -3.50 12.62 -83.69
CA ASN A 23 -3.13 11.24 -84.01
C ASN A 23 -2.89 10.42 -82.78
N LYS A 24 -3.64 9.34 -82.70
CA LYS A 24 -3.63 8.36 -81.60
C LYS A 24 -2.47 7.40 -81.70
N SER A 25 -1.31 7.83 -82.18
CA SER A 25 -0.18 6.94 -82.53
C SER A 25 1.11 7.18 -81.79
N GLU A 26 1.12 7.94 -80.71
CA GLU A 26 2.32 8.08 -79.82
C GLU A 26 1.92 8.18 -78.34
N LEU A 27 0.94 7.44 -77.88
CA LEU A 27 1.03 6.93 -76.52
C LEU A 27 1.95 5.72 -76.62
N GLU A 28 3.26 5.99 -76.58
CA GLU A 28 4.21 4.93 -76.22
C GLU A 28 3.61 4.25 -75.00
N ASP A 29 3.49 2.91 -75.11
CA ASP A 29 3.21 2.03 -74.00
C ASP A 29 4.19 2.42 -72.91
N PHE A 30 3.74 3.20 -71.91
CA PHE A 30 4.44 3.31 -70.64
C PHE A 30 4.36 1.93 -70.03
N ARG A 31 5.16 1.00 -70.55
CA ARG A 31 5.45 -0.25 -69.83
C ARG A 31 6.11 0.22 -68.54
N GLN A 32 5.40 0.04 -67.42
CA GLN A 32 6.07 0.05 -66.14
C GLN A 32 7.33 -0.81 -66.33
N PRO A 33 8.52 -0.27 -66.02
CA PRO A 33 9.73 -1.08 -66.10
C PRO A 33 9.50 -2.39 -65.38
N ASP A 34 9.93 -3.50 -65.98
CA ASP A 34 9.81 -4.84 -65.42
C ASP A 34 10.51 -4.81 -64.03
N VAL A 35 9.69 -4.72 -62.97
CA VAL A 35 10.21 -4.69 -61.59
C VAL A 35 10.61 -6.12 -61.23
N SER A 36 11.87 -6.33 -60.99
CA SER A 36 12.38 -7.63 -60.59
C SER A 36 11.95 -7.95 -59.16
N PRO A 37 11.29 -9.10 -58.94
CA PRO A 37 10.95 -9.48 -57.58
C PRO A 37 12.18 -9.65 -56.68
N VAL A 38 12.12 -9.16 -55.47
CA VAL A 38 13.14 -9.39 -54.42
C VAL A 38 12.77 -10.57 -53.55
N THR A 39 13.78 -11.16 -52.95
CA THR A 39 13.59 -12.17 -51.89
C THR A 39 13.71 -11.52 -50.51
N VAL A 40 12.73 -11.73 -49.67
CA VAL A 40 12.64 -11.19 -48.29
C VAL A 40 13.11 -12.26 -47.31
N ASN A 41 14.01 -11.92 -46.43
CA ASN A 41 14.60 -12.85 -45.47
C ASN A 41 14.46 -12.29 -44.04
N ALA A 42 14.11 -13.14 -43.10
CA ALA A 42 14.21 -12.86 -41.67
C ALA A 42 15.69 -12.66 -41.30
N GLY A 43 16.05 -11.52 -40.77
CA GLY A 43 17.38 -11.13 -40.31
C GLY A 43 17.53 -11.15 -38.79
N PRO A 44 18.67 -10.67 -38.29
CA PRO A 44 18.91 -10.53 -36.84
C PRO A 44 18.26 -9.27 -36.25
N ILE A 45 18.47 -9.04 -34.97
CA ILE A 45 18.18 -7.76 -34.31
C ILE A 45 19.05 -6.65 -34.94
N ALA A 46 18.45 -5.52 -35.28
CA ALA A 46 19.13 -4.40 -35.96
C ALA A 46 20.01 -3.59 -35.00
N GLU A 47 19.57 -3.42 -33.76
CA GLU A 47 20.26 -2.66 -32.72
C GLU A 47 19.94 -3.23 -31.34
N ALA A 48 20.70 -2.79 -30.33
CA ALA A 48 20.43 -3.21 -28.94
C ALA A 48 19.01 -2.82 -28.50
N PRO A 49 18.30 -3.69 -27.74
CA PRO A 49 16.96 -3.38 -27.22
C PRO A 49 16.95 -2.10 -26.41
N LYS A 50 15.88 -1.31 -26.55
CA LYS A 50 15.70 -0.03 -25.85
C LYS A 50 14.61 -0.17 -24.79
N ALA A 51 15.00 0.01 -23.52
CA ALA A 51 14.08 -0.03 -22.39
C ALA A 51 13.44 1.34 -22.12
N ASN A 52 12.14 1.34 -21.86
CA ASN A 52 11.41 2.45 -21.25
C ASN A 52 10.67 1.95 -20.02
N ASN A 53 9.83 2.80 -19.40
CA ASN A 53 9.13 2.44 -18.16
C ASN A 53 8.07 1.34 -18.34
N GLU A 54 7.59 1.06 -19.54
CA GLU A 54 6.48 0.15 -19.80
C GLU A 54 6.87 -1.03 -20.67
N THR A 55 7.71 -0.78 -21.68
CA THR A 55 8.06 -1.77 -22.70
C THR A 55 9.56 -1.76 -22.99
N ILE A 56 9.99 -2.84 -23.61
CA ILE A 56 11.32 -2.97 -24.22
C ILE A 56 11.07 -3.08 -25.72
N VAL A 57 11.65 -2.17 -26.49
CA VAL A 57 11.56 -2.17 -27.95
C VAL A 57 12.71 -2.96 -28.53
N VAL A 58 12.39 -3.95 -29.35
CA VAL A 58 13.32 -4.78 -30.10
C VAL A 58 13.14 -4.51 -31.58
N SER A 59 14.18 -3.97 -32.21
CA SER A 59 14.20 -3.64 -33.63
C SER A 59 14.67 -4.85 -34.45
N TRP A 60 13.72 -5.57 -35.04
CA TRP A 60 14.00 -6.75 -35.88
C TRP A 60 14.26 -6.34 -37.34
N ARG A 61 15.38 -6.81 -37.90
CA ARG A 61 15.74 -6.51 -39.27
C ARG A 61 15.21 -7.55 -40.26
N VAL A 62 14.71 -7.08 -41.38
CA VAL A 62 14.32 -7.88 -42.52
C VAL A 62 15.22 -7.53 -43.67
N ASP A 63 15.96 -8.50 -44.20
CA ASP A 63 16.96 -8.33 -45.27
C ASP A 63 16.34 -8.65 -46.63
N LEU A 64 16.76 -7.94 -47.65
CA LEU A 64 16.32 -8.06 -49.05
C LEU A 64 17.45 -8.50 -49.95
N SER A 65 17.16 -9.31 -50.97
CA SER A 65 18.17 -9.82 -51.92
C SER A 65 18.75 -8.74 -52.82
N ALA A 66 18.09 -7.59 -52.95
CA ALA A 66 18.50 -6.45 -53.77
C ALA A 66 17.72 -5.19 -53.36
N PRO A 67 18.17 -3.97 -53.73
CA PRO A 67 17.42 -2.74 -53.52
C PRO A 67 16.03 -2.81 -54.16
N VAL A 68 15.01 -2.38 -53.38
CA VAL A 68 13.59 -2.46 -53.78
C VAL A 68 13.25 -1.46 -54.85
N GLN A 69 12.74 -1.94 -55.98
CA GLN A 69 12.34 -1.11 -57.12
C GLN A 69 10.91 -0.59 -57.04
N GLN A 70 10.07 -1.14 -56.17
CA GLN A 70 8.70 -0.71 -55.90
C GLN A 70 8.32 -1.02 -54.47
N ALA A 71 7.89 -0.02 -53.67
CA ALA A 71 7.46 -0.20 -52.31
C ALA A 71 6.36 -1.27 -52.21
N PHE A 72 6.42 -2.10 -51.17
CA PHE A 72 5.47 -3.17 -50.90
C PHE A 72 5.34 -3.44 -49.38
N GLU A 73 4.38 -4.23 -49.00
CA GLU A 73 4.21 -4.70 -47.63
C GLU A 73 4.48 -6.20 -47.54
N VAL A 74 4.97 -6.64 -46.37
CA VAL A 74 5.09 -8.04 -45.99
C VAL A 74 4.36 -8.27 -44.69
N GLY A 75 3.55 -9.31 -44.62
CA GLY A 75 2.86 -9.70 -43.40
C GLY A 75 3.83 -10.31 -42.41
N VAL A 76 3.57 -10.06 -41.13
CA VAL A 76 4.36 -10.59 -40.01
C VAL A 76 3.40 -11.25 -39.01
N GLU A 77 3.75 -12.43 -38.55
CA GLU A 77 3.02 -13.15 -37.52
C GLU A 77 3.96 -13.69 -36.44
N LEU A 78 3.48 -13.76 -35.20
CA LEU A 78 4.18 -14.44 -34.12
C LEU A 78 4.09 -15.95 -34.36
N HIS A 79 5.20 -16.67 -34.19
CA HIS A 79 5.27 -18.12 -34.41
C HIS A 79 5.85 -18.84 -33.18
N THR A 80 5.04 -18.90 -32.12
CA THR A 80 5.41 -19.42 -30.81
C THR A 80 5.89 -20.88 -30.85
N ASP A 81 5.28 -21.72 -31.70
CA ASP A 81 5.62 -23.15 -31.83
C ASP A 81 7.09 -23.36 -32.21
N THR A 82 7.70 -22.47 -32.99
CA THR A 82 9.13 -22.57 -33.36
C THR A 82 10.02 -22.47 -32.10
N VAL A 83 9.74 -21.52 -31.23
CA VAL A 83 10.53 -21.31 -30.01
C VAL A 83 10.27 -22.44 -29.02
N GLN A 84 9.01 -22.84 -28.87
CA GLN A 84 8.64 -23.96 -27.99
C GLN A 84 9.37 -25.24 -28.38
N ALA A 85 9.46 -25.56 -29.65
CA ALA A 85 10.20 -26.72 -30.13
C ALA A 85 11.70 -26.64 -29.83
N LEU A 86 12.30 -25.43 -29.83
CA LEU A 86 13.71 -25.23 -29.47
C LEU A 86 13.96 -25.37 -27.96
N VAL A 87 12.99 -25.01 -27.16
CA VAL A 87 13.04 -25.23 -25.71
C VAL A 87 12.84 -26.71 -25.39
N ASP A 88 11.87 -27.38 -26.00
CA ASP A 88 11.53 -28.79 -25.74
C ASP A 88 12.66 -29.74 -26.14
N ASN A 89 13.43 -29.42 -27.18
CA ASN A 89 14.56 -30.21 -27.62
C ASN A 89 15.92 -29.84 -26.94
N GLY A 90 15.89 -28.89 -26.01
CA GLY A 90 17.07 -28.47 -25.25
C GLY A 90 18.05 -27.55 -26.01
N THR A 91 17.66 -27.02 -27.17
CA THR A 91 18.49 -26.03 -27.90
C THR A 91 18.53 -24.68 -27.18
N LEU A 92 17.41 -24.29 -26.56
CA LEU A 92 17.29 -23.11 -25.73
C LEU A 92 17.08 -23.54 -24.25
N GLU A 93 18.09 -23.36 -23.43
CA GLU A 93 18.03 -23.67 -22.01
C GLU A 93 17.68 -22.42 -21.17
N ASN A 94 17.02 -22.61 -20.05
CA ASN A 94 16.60 -21.52 -19.13
C ASN A 94 15.87 -20.37 -19.84
N THR A 95 15.00 -20.71 -20.81
CA THR A 95 14.35 -19.75 -21.70
C THR A 95 12.85 -19.71 -21.47
N VAL A 96 12.30 -18.52 -21.34
CA VAL A 96 10.85 -18.24 -21.31
C VAL A 96 10.37 -17.93 -22.72
N VAL A 97 9.41 -18.69 -23.23
CA VAL A 97 8.77 -18.42 -24.52
C VAL A 97 7.79 -17.26 -24.36
N LEU A 98 7.94 -16.22 -25.18
CA LEU A 98 7.02 -15.09 -25.19
C LEU A 98 5.88 -15.34 -26.18
N ASP A 99 4.66 -15.03 -25.75
CA ASP A 99 3.40 -15.16 -26.48
C ASP A 99 2.75 -13.79 -26.77
N ASP A 100 1.53 -13.80 -27.29
CA ASP A 100 0.75 -12.60 -27.65
C ASP A 100 0.46 -11.70 -26.43
N ASP A 101 0.40 -12.24 -25.23
CA ASP A 101 0.16 -11.46 -24.01
C ASP A 101 1.41 -10.65 -23.59
N ALA A 102 2.59 -11.15 -23.99
CA ALA A 102 3.86 -10.54 -23.68
C ALA A 102 4.34 -9.54 -24.74
N LEU A 103 3.84 -9.63 -25.97
CA LEU A 103 4.36 -8.95 -27.15
C LEU A 103 3.30 -8.11 -27.86
N LEU A 104 3.72 -6.94 -28.35
CA LEU A 104 2.97 -6.20 -29.35
C LEU A 104 3.76 -6.26 -30.66
N VAL A 105 3.27 -7.09 -31.57
CA VAL A 105 3.87 -7.33 -32.89
C VAL A 105 3.02 -6.64 -33.95
N PRO A 106 3.56 -5.69 -34.75
CA PRO A 106 2.85 -5.17 -35.93
C PRO A 106 2.60 -6.29 -36.94
N SER A 107 1.39 -6.39 -37.47
CA SER A 107 0.99 -7.43 -38.42
C SER A 107 1.57 -7.27 -39.82
N HIS A 108 2.15 -6.12 -40.13
CA HIS A 108 2.74 -5.78 -41.43
C HIS A 108 4.00 -4.93 -41.27
N LEU A 109 4.94 -5.13 -42.18
CA LEU A 109 6.13 -4.30 -42.36
C LEU A 109 6.07 -3.65 -43.72
N GLU A 110 6.12 -2.32 -43.74
CA GLU A 110 6.28 -1.55 -44.99
C GLU A 110 7.75 -1.58 -45.45
N ILE A 111 7.97 -1.95 -46.73
CA ILE A 111 9.27 -1.97 -47.36
C ILE A 111 9.34 -0.80 -48.36
N PRO A 112 10.06 0.28 -48.06
CA PRO A 112 10.15 1.45 -48.92
C PRO A 112 10.95 1.19 -50.22
N TYR A 113 10.76 2.05 -51.23
CA TYR A 113 11.57 2.04 -52.42
C TYR A 113 13.03 2.33 -52.08
N GLY A 114 13.96 1.60 -52.75
CA GLY A 114 15.39 1.87 -52.72
C GLY A 114 16.15 1.26 -51.54
N VAL A 115 15.47 0.60 -50.58
CA VAL A 115 16.13 -0.02 -49.43
C VAL A 115 16.54 -1.46 -49.70
N GLU A 116 17.62 -1.91 -49.03
CA GLU A 116 18.10 -3.31 -48.99
C GLU A 116 17.75 -4.04 -47.70
N SER A 117 17.19 -3.31 -46.73
CA SER A 117 16.64 -3.86 -45.49
C SER A 117 15.58 -2.95 -44.90
N ALA A 118 14.69 -3.49 -44.08
CA ALA A 118 13.73 -2.74 -43.29
C ALA A 118 13.76 -3.23 -41.85
N VAL A 119 13.21 -2.44 -40.92
CA VAL A 119 13.20 -2.75 -39.50
C VAL A 119 11.78 -2.72 -39.00
N LEU A 120 11.39 -3.77 -38.25
CA LEU A 120 10.15 -3.85 -37.49
C LEU A 120 10.43 -3.71 -36.01
N ASP A 121 9.80 -2.75 -35.39
CA ASP A 121 9.85 -2.60 -33.93
C ASP A 121 8.79 -3.46 -33.26
N VAL A 122 9.22 -4.32 -32.35
CA VAL A 122 8.39 -5.19 -31.52
C VAL A 122 8.50 -4.73 -30.08
N GLU A 123 7.38 -4.52 -29.44
CA GLU A 123 7.36 -4.14 -28.03
C GLU A 123 7.14 -5.35 -27.12
N ILE A 124 8.00 -5.51 -26.12
CA ILE A 124 7.89 -6.55 -25.09
C ILE A 124 7.44 -5.89 -23.80
N SER A 125 6.48 -6.47 -23.09
CA SER A 125 6.06 -6.02 -21.77
C SER A 125 7.25 -6.03 -20.80
N ARG A 126 7.59 -4.89 -20.22
CA ARG A 126 8.66 -4.78 -19.21
C ARG A 126 8.40 -5.71 -18.01
N THR A 127 7.15 -5.83 -17.56
CA THR A 127 6.76 -6.72 -16.46
C THR A 127 7.19 -8.18 -16.73
N ILE A 128 7.05 -8.65 -17.97
CA ILE A 128 7.44 -10.03 -18.32
C ILE A 128 8.96 -10.20 -18.26
N LEU A 129 9.73 -9.20 -18.70
CA LEU A 129 11.19 -9.25 -18.60
C LEU A 129 11.64 -9.17 -17.14
N GLU A 130 11.05 -8.30 -16.33
CA GLU A 130 11.34 -8.21 -14.88
C GLU A 130 11.07 -9.54 -14.17
N ARG A 131 9.96 -10.21 -14.46
CA ARG A 131 9.61 -11.55 -13.92
C ARG A 131 10.54 -12.67 -14.42
N SER A 132 11.17 -12.44 -15.56
CA SER A 132 12.10 -13.38 -16.20
C SER A 132 13.57 -12.99 -15.96
N PHE A 133 13.84 -12.05 -15.06
CA PHE A 133 15.20 -11.57 -14.80
C PHE A 133 16.15 -12.74 -14.45
N GLY A 134 17.35 -12.73 -15.04
CA GLY A 134 18.31 -13.82 -14.90
C GLY A 134 18.07 -15.03 -15.81
N LYS A 135 17.04 -14.96 -16.68
CA LYS A 135 16.72 -15.98 -17.69
C LYS A 135 16.87 -15.39 -19.09
N GLN A 136 16.82 -16.27 -20.10
CA GLN A 136 16.57 -15.86 -21.46
C GLN A 136 15.05 -15.75 -21.71
N VAL A 137 14.67 -14.87 -22.61
CA VAL A 137 13.34 -14.80 -23.20
C VAL A 137 13.48 -14.94 -24.71
N ALA A 138 12.55 -15.63 -25.35
CA ALA A 138 12.61 -15.83 -26.78
C ALA A 138 11.24 -15.77 -27.44
N PHE A 139 11.21 -15.27 -28.69
CA PHE A 139 10.07 -15.28 -29.56
C PHE A 139 10.51 -15.49 -31.01
N ALA A 140 9.61 -15.90 -31.90
CA ALA A 140 9.90 -16.03 -33.31
C ALA A 140 8.87 -15.27 -34.15
N LEU A 141 9.35 -14.58 -35.16
CA LEU A 141 8.53 -13.84 -36.11
C LEU A 141 8.62 -14.53 -37.48
N ARG A 142 7.49 -14.69 -38.14
CA ARG A 142 7.37 -15.29 -39.46
C ARG A 142 6.87 -14.29 -40.46
N LEU A 143 7.63 -14.18 -41.59
CA LEU A 143 7.23 -13.41 -42.75
C LEU A 143 6.22 -14.17 -43.59
N ILE A 144 5.16 -13.49 -43.98
CA ILE A 144 4.09 -14.06 -44.81
C ILE A 144 3.68 -13.09 -45.94
N GLN A 145 3.15 -13.63 -47.02
CA GLN A 145 2.48 -12.87 -48.08
C GLN A 145 3.18 -11.58 -48.55
N PRO A 146 4.40 -11.62 -49.05
CA PRO A 146 5.06 -10.41 -49.54
C PRO A 146 4.30 -9.89 -50.78
N GLY A 147 3.98 -8.59 -50.77
CA GLY A 147 3.27 -7.93 -51.87
C GLY A 147 4.08 -7.88 -53.17
N LYS A 148 3.40 -7.53 -54.28
CA LYS A 148 4.01 -7.22 -55.59
C LYS A 148 4.83 -8.38 -56.23
N GLY A 149 4.43 -9.63 -55.95
CA GLY A 149 5.10 -10.80 -56.54
C GLY A 149 6.47 -11.13 -55.97
N ASN A 150 6.89 -10.48 -54.89
CA ASN A 150 8.11 -10.77 -54.17
C ASN A 150 8.04 -12.16 -53.51
N LYS A 151 9.16 -12.69 -53.09
CA LYS A 151 9.28 -14.06 -52.56
C LYS A 151 9.84 -14.02 -51.10
N ILE A 152 9.52 -15.03 -50.33
CA ILE A 152 10.13 -15.27 -49.03
C ILE A 152 11.19 -16.35 -49.21
N GLY A 153 12.42 -16.03 -48.71
CA GLY A 153 13.55 -16.99 -48.71
C GLY A 153 13.65 -17.63 -47.31
N ILE A 154 14.11 -16.88 -46.33
CA ILE A 154 14.10 -17.32 -44.90
C ILE A 154 12.89 -16.76 -44.24
N PRO A 155 11.87 -17.60 -43.94
CA PRO A 155 10.57 -17.09 -43.45
C PRO A 155 10.58 -16.71 -41.97
N THR A 156 11.39 -17.35 -41.13
CA THR A 156 11.29 -17.23 -39.68
C THR A 156 12.59 -16.76 -39.05
N GLY A 157 12.51 -15.72 -38.24
CA GLY A 157 13.58 -15.24 -37.38
C GLY A 157 13.28 -15.58 -35.93
N VAL A 158 14.24 -16.20 -35.26
CA VAL A 158 14.17 -16.46 -33.80
C VAL A 158 15.00 -15.38 -33.10
N ILE A 159 14.36 -14.70 -32.19
CA ILE A 159 14.96 -13.65 -31.35
C ILE A 159 15.12 -14.21 -29.94
N VAL A 160 16.34 -14.22 -29.42
CA VAL A 160 16.67 -14.64 -28.06
C VAL A 160 17.33 -13.47 -27.36
N LEU A 161 16.83 -13.12 -26.19
CA LEU A 161 17.31 -12.01 -25.38
C LEU A 161 17.69 -12.51 -24.00
N ASN A 162 18.86 -12.11 -23.51
CA ASN A 162 19.22 -12.30 -22.12
C ASN A 162 18.70 -11.12 -21.31
N THR A 163 17.83 -11.37 -20.36
CA THR A 163 17.17 -10.29 -19.60
C THR A 163 18.15 -9.45 -18.77
N SER A 164 19.27 -10.05 -18.30
CA SER A 164 20.31 -9.35 -17.55
C SER A 164 21.18 -8.43 -18.42
N ASP A 165 21.13 -8.57 -19.75
CA ASP A 165 21.80 -7.63 -20.67
C ASP A 165 20.95 -6.38 -20.94
N ILE A 166 19.64 -6.44 -20.64
CA ILE A 166 18.66 -5.39 -20.91
C ILE A 166 18.29 -4.61 -19.65
N LEU A 167 18.12 -5.32 -18.53
CA LEU A 167 17.74 -4.76 -17.23
C LEU A 167 18.85 -5.02 -16.22
N GLN A 168 19.11 -4.06 -15.36
CA GLN A 168 19.93 -4.26 -14.16
C GLN A 168 19.02 -4.59 -12.97
N GLU A 169 19.54 -5.18 -11.92
CA GLU A 169 18.78 -5.53 -10.72
C GLU A 169 18.12 -4.27 -10.08
N ASP A 170 18.84 -3.14 -10.12
CA ASP A 170 18.34 -1.84 -9.63
C ASP A 170 17.20 -1.26 -10.50
N ASP A 171 17.00 -1.76 -11.70
CA ASP A 171 15.91 -1.35 -12.62
C ASP A 171 14.60 -2.09 -12.35
N LEU A 172 14.62 -3.13 -11.50
CA LEU A 172 13.45 -3.95 -11.24
C LEU A 172 12.45 -3.23 -10.33
N HIS A 173 11.19 -3.29 -10.70
CA HIS A 173 10.11 -2.73 -9.90
C HIS A 173 9.57 -3.79 -8.95
N TYR A 174 10.02 -3.76 -7.70
CA TYR A 174 9.57 -4.69 -6.68
C TYR A 174 8.34 -4.19 -5.95
N VAL A 175 7.36 -5.09 -5.79
CA VAL A 175 6.20 -4.90 -4.91
C VAL A 175 6.51 -5.54 -3.56
N SER A 176 6.38 -4.78 -2.50
CA SER A 176 6.72 -5.19 -1.13
C SER A 176 5.75 -4.62 -0.10
N PHE A 177 5.77 -5.13 1.13
CA PHE A 177 5.22 -4.40 2.26
C PHE A 177 6.10 -3.20 2.59
N GLU A 178 5.48 -2.06 2.87
CA GLU A 178 6.19 -0.87 3.33
C GLU A 178 6.62 -1.04 4.79
N ASN A 179 5.73 -1.65 5.61
CA ASN A 179 5.95 -1.87 7.03
C ASN A 179 6.16 -3.36 7.32
N GLY A 180 7.27 -3.71 7.96
CA GLY A 180 7.56 -5.05 8.46
C GLY A 180 7.86 -6.11 7.40
N GLY A 181 7.98 -5.74 6.12
CA GLY A 181 8.29 -6.69 5.06
C GLY A 181 9.60 -7.44 5.32
N GLY A 182 9.60 -8.74 5.08
CA GLY A 182 10.74 -9.64 5.30
C GLY A 182 11.00 -10.04 6.75
N GLY A 183 10.14 -9.61 7.70
CA GLY A 183 10.38 -9.86 9.12
C GLY A 183 9.13 -9.81 9.98
N GLN A 184 9.35 -9.41 11.23
CA GLN A 184 8.32 -9.23 12.23
C GLN A 184 7.93 -7.76 12.34
N LEU A 185 6.63 -7.47 12.31
CA LEU A 185 6.07 -6.15 12.63
C LEU A 185 5.53 -6.19 14.06
N ILE A 186 6.30 -5.63 15.00
CA ILE A 186 5.90 -5.54 16.41
C ILE A 186 4.88 -4.40 16.56
N VAL A 187 3.70 -4.76 17.02
CA VAL A 187 2.58 -3.83 17.25
C VAL A 187 2.40 -3.60 18.74
N GLY A 188 2.49 -2.38 19.18
CA GLY A 188 2.34 -2.01 20.57
C GLY A 188 3.14 -0.77 20.96
N ASN A 189 2.98 -0.29 22.18
CA ASN A 189 3.67 0.87 22.71
C ASN A 189 3.58 2.11 21.80
N ARG A 190 2.40 2.35 21.22
CA ARG A 190 2.09 3.45 20.27
C ARG A 190 2.82 3.36 18.93
N GLN A 191 3.32 2.18 18.56
CA GLN A 191 4.02 1.96 17.30
C GLN A 191 3.30 0.92 16.44
N ASN A 192 3.32 1.16 15.12
CA ASN A 192 2.82 0.26 14.09
C ASN A 192 1.31 -0.01 14.14
N TYR A 193 0.52 0.84 14.78
CA TYR A 193 -0.93 0.75 14.78
C TYR A 193 -1.61 2.12 14.94
N VAL A 194 -2.89 2.14 14.58
CA VAL A 194 -3.81 3.25 14.81
C VAL A 194 -4.99 2.74 15.62
N VAL A 195 -5.36 3.48 16.67
CA VAL A 195 -6.56 3.20 17.47
C VAL A 195 -7.79 3.67 16.73
N THR A 196 -8.78 2.78 16.59
CA THR A 196 -10.08 3.07 16.00
C THR A 196 -11.20 2.66 16.94
N SER A 197 -12.44 3.11 16.70
CA SER A 197 -13.61 2.66 17.46
C SER A 197 -13.86 1.15 17.30
N ALA A 198 -13.43 0.54 16.20
CA ALA A 198 -13.61 -0.89 15.93
C ALA A 198 -12.52 -1.77 16.57
N GLY A 199 -11.34 -1.22 16.83
CA GLY A 199 -10.19 -1.97 17.32
C GLY A 199 -8.87 -1.32 16.94
N VAL A 200 -7.83 -2.14 16.84
CA VAL A 200 -6.50 -1.76 16.41
C VAL A 200 -6.36 -2.00 14.91
N GLN A 201 -6.01 -0.95 14.16
CA GLN A 201 -5.68 -1.03 12.75
C GLN A 201 -4.16 -1.04 12.59
N VAL A 202 -3.64 -2.08 11.95
CA VAL A 202 -2.22 -2.26 11.65
C VAL A 202 -1.99 -1.93 10.16
N PRO A 203 -1.33 -0.80 9.83
CA PRO A 203 -1.05 -0.44 8.45
C PRO A 203 0.17 -1.23 7.95
N LEU A 204 -0.04 -2.08 6.95
CA LEU A 204 1.04 -2.80 6.27
C LEU A 204 1.54 -2.03 5.05
N ASN A 205 0.63 -1.42 4.32
CA ASN A 205 0.82 -0.70 3.05
C ASN A 205 1.58 -1.51 1.99
N VAL A 206 1.13 -1.37 0.76
CA VAL A 206 1.85 -1.87 -0.42
C VAL A 206 2.78 -0.79 -0.91
N LYS A 207 4.02 -1.14 -1.26
CA LYS A 207 5.02 -0.24 -1.81
C LYS A 207 5.58 -0.81 -3.11
N LEU A 208 5.74 0.06 -4.11
CA LEU A 208 6.46 -0.20 -5.34
C LEU A 208 7.83 0.51 -5.29
N THR A 209 8.91 -0.20 -5.57
CA THR A 209 10.22 0.44 -5.80
C THR A 209 10.26 1.01 -7.21
N GLY A 210 10.98 2.13 -7.38
CA GLY A 210 11.07 2.82 -8.66
C GLY A 210 9.94 3.83 -8.91
N ALA A 211 9.85 4.32 -10.13
CA ALA A 211 8.86 5.32 -10.51
C ALA A 211 7.50 4.67 -10.78
N PRO A 212 6.38 5.24 -10.29
CA PRO A 212 5.06 4.77 -10.65
C PRO A 212 4.77 5.06 -12.12
N ASN A 213 4.07 4.15 -12.81
CA ASN A 213 3.72 4.35 -14.22
C ASN A 213 2.25 4.03 -14.52
N ARG A 214 1.81 2.81 -14.31
CA ARG A 214 0.42 2.36 -14.50
C ARG A 214 -0.13 1.73 -13.22
N SER A 215 -1.44 1.80 -13.07
CA SER A 215 -2.10 1.10 -11.95
C SER A 215 -1.86 -0.41 -12.03
N PHE A 216 -1.71 -1.02 -10.88
CA PHE A 216 -1.62 -2.46 -10.72
C PHE A 216 -2.40 -2.91 -9.48
N SER A 217 -2.65 -4.20 -9.38
CA SER A 217 -3.25 -4.80 -8.20
C SER A 217 -2.35 -5.91 -7.65
N VAL A 218 -2.46 -6.14 -6.36
CA VAL A 218 -1.81 -7.25 -5.66
C VAL A 218 -2.79 -7.83 -4.66
N ARG A 219 -2.68 -9.11 -4.38
CA ARG A 219 -3.48 -9.80 -3.36
C ARG A 219 -2.66 -10.00 -2.10
N ALA A 220 -3.31 -9.87 -0.94
CA ALA A 220 -2.79 -10.28 0.34
C ALA A 220 -3.52 -11.56 0.78
N VAL A 221 -2.76 -12.55 1.20
CA VAL A 221 -3.27 -13.84 1.68
C VAL A 221 -2.66 -14.20 3.02
N LEU A 222 -3.37 -14.98 3.78
CA LEU A 222 -2.88 -15.50 5.05
C LEU A 222 -1.94 -16.68 4.78
N ASN A 223 -0.92 -16.79 5.61
CA ASN A 223 0.01 -17.91 5.60
C ASN A 223 0.02 -18.61 6.97
N SER A 224 -1.06 -19.36 7.23
CA SER A 224 -1.23 -20.09 8.49
C SER A 224 -0.20 -21.19 8.72
N ASP A 225 0.42 -21.72 7.67
CA ASP A 225 1.41 -22.79 7.79
C ASP A 225 2.74 -22.30 8.40
N THR A 226 3.02 -21.00 8.33
CA THR A 226 4.28 -20.43 8.83
C THR A 226 4.32 -20.36 10.36
N ILE A 227 3.22 -19.98 11.01
CA ILE A 227 3.17 -19.67 12.45
C ILE A 227 3.48 -20.89 13.33
N PRO A 228 2.82 -22.06 13.15
CA PRO A 228 3.07 -23.24 14.00
C PRO A 228 4.55 -23.67 13.98
N GLY A 229 5.15 -23.68 12.79
CA GLY A 229 6.56 -24.06 12.66
C GLY A 229 7.52 -23.11 13.38
N LEU A 230 7.24 -21.81 13.43
CA LEU A 230 8.06 -20.84 14.13
C LEU A 230 7.89 -20.92 15.66
N ILE A 231 6.69 -21.24 16.14
CA ILE A 231 6.45 -21.52 17.58
C ILE A 231 7.22 -22.77 18.00
N ASP A 232 7.11 -23.87 17.25
CA ASP A 232 7.81 -25.13 17.54
C ASP A 232 9.33 -24.98 17.54
N GLN A 233 9.88 -24.10 16.71
CA GLN A 233 11.30 -23.76 16.67
C GLN A 233 11.73 -22.81 17.81
N GLY A 234 10.82 -22.32 18.63
CA GLY A 234 11.10 -21.41 19.73
C GLY A 234 11.43 -19.98 19.28
N VAL A 235 11.06 -19.58 18.04
CA VAL A 235 11.19 -18.20 17.56
C VAL A 235 10.26 -17.27 18.33
N PHE A 236 9.09 -17.78 18.73
CA PHE A 236 8.11 -17.10 19.57
C PHE A 236 7.94 -17.82 20.92
N PRO A 237 7.53 -17.08 21.97
CA PRO A 237 7.35 -17.67 23.30
C PRO A 237 6.20 -18.68 23.31
N ALA A 238 6.17 -19.56 24.32
CA ALA A 238 5.20 -20.65 24.42
C ALA A 238 3.72 -20.20 24.55
N ASN A 239 3.47 -18.93 24.95
CA ASN A 239 2.13 -18.33 24.98
C ASN A 239 1.78 -17.60 23.67
N ALA A 240 2.59 -17.73 22.63
CA ALA A 240 2.26 -17.21 21.32
C ALA A 240 1.22 -18.10 20.63
N MET A 241 0.29 -17.48 19.91
CA MET A 241 -0.74 -18.17 19.13
C MET A 241 -1.07 -17.40 17.85
N GLU A 242 -1.49 -18.13 16.83
CA GLU A 242 -2.06 -17.51 15.64
C GLU A 242 -3.41 -16.85 15.97
N LEU A 243 -3.65 -15.67 15.38
CA LEU A 243 -4.96 -15.01 15.46
C LEU A 243 -6.02 -15.92 14.83
N PRO A 244 -7.10 -16.28 15.56
CA PRO A 244 -8.13 -17.16 15.03
C PRO A 244 -8.80 -16.59 13.77
N ALA A 245 -9.10 -17.43 12.80
CA ALA A 245 -9.83 -17.03 11.61
C ALA A 245 -11.17 -16.36 11.99
N GLY A 246 -11.47 -15.21 11.37
CA GLY A 246 -12.67 -14.42 11.65
C GLY A 246 -12.56 -13.49 12.85
N SER A 247 -11.45 -13.49 13.60
CA SER A 247 -11.23 -12.54 14.72
C SER A 247 -10.54 -11.24 14.27
N TYR A 248 -10.35 -11.03 12.99
CA TYR A 248 -9.75 -9.84 12.38
C TYR A 248 -10.29 -9.66 10.95
N THR A 249 -10.03 -8.50 10.36
CA THR A 249 -10.24 -8.25 8.93
C THR A 249 -8.92 -7.90 8.26
N LEU A 250 -8.72 -8.41 7.05
CA LEU A 250 -7.57 -8.13 6.19
C LEU A 250 -8.07 -7.66 4.83
N ASP A 251 -7.50 -6.57 4.32
CA ASP A 251 -7.71 -6.15 2.93
C ASP A 251 -7.07 -7.19 2.00
N THR A 252 -7.89 -7.98 1.30
CA THR A 252 -7.40 -9.12 0.48
C THR A 252 -6.99 -8.75 -0.93
N ALA A 253 -7.35 -7.56 -1.41
CA ALA A 253 -6.96 -7.05 -2.72
C ALA A 253 -6.70 -5.55 -2.64
N VAL A 254 -5.55 -5.12 -3.13
CA VAL A 254 -5.13 -3.73 -3.12
C VAL A 254 -4.84 -3.27 -4.53
N ALA A 255 -5.43 -2.15 -4.92
CA ALA A 255 -5.13 -1.45 -6.17
C ALA A 255 -4.19 -0.27 -5.89
N VAL A 256 -3.03 -0.26 -6.53
CA VAL A 256 -2.07 0.85 -6.49
C VAL A 256 -2.32 1.73 -7.71
N PRO A 257 -2.67 3.02 -7.53
CA PRO A 257 -2.90 3.95 -8.64
C PRO A 257 -1.64 4.18 -9.47
N GLY A 258 -1.80 4.44 -10.78
CA GLY A 258 -0.68 4.65 -11.69
C GLY A 258 0.17 5.91 -11.45
N ASN A 259 -0.28 6.81 -10.59
CA ASN A 259 0.44 8.01 -10.16
C ASN A 259 0.99 7.90 -8.73
N SER A 260 0.92 6.73 -8.12
CA SER A 260 1.40 6.45 -6.77
C SER A 260 2.29 5.21 -6.77
N ASN A 261 3.28 5.20 -5.91
CA ASN A 261 4.11 4.03 -5.64
C ASN A 261 3.73 3.33 -4.31
N SER A 262 2.61 3.72 -3.70
CA SER A 262 2.07 3.03 -2.52
C SER A 262 0.55 3.07 -2.48
N ALA A 263 -0.02 2.11 -1.74
CA ALA A 263 -1.44 2.06 -1.44
C ALA A 263 -1.67 1.45 -0.06
N PRO A 264 -2.72 1.86 0.67
CA PRO A 264 -3.03 1.31 1.98
C PRO A 264 -3.42 -0.16 1.88
N LEU A 265 -2.90 -0.95 2.79
CA LEU A 265 -3.32 -2.32 3.10
C LEU A 265 -3.34 -2.43 4.63
N ASN A 266 -4.47 -2.80 5.19
CA ASN A 266 -4.67 -2.79 6.63
C ASN A 266 -5.14 -4.15 7.14
N VAL A 267 -4.72 -4.43 8.36
CA VAL A 267 -5.33 -5.46 9.21
C VAL A 267 -6.04 -4.75 10.35
N VAL A 268 -7.31 -5.08 10.61
CA VAL A 268 -8.05 -4.55 11.75
C VAL A 268 -8.38 -5.67 12.71
N ILE A 269 -7.99 -5.52 13.97
CA ILE A 269 -8.20 -6.49 15.04
C ILE A 269 -9.15 -5.84 16.06
N PRO A 270 -10.38 -6.38 16.22
CA PRO A 270 -11.37 -5.84 17.14
C PRO A 270 -10.93 -5.86 18.61
N TRP A 271 -11.37 -4.89 19.41
CA TRP A 271 -11.08 -4.81 20.84
C TRP A 271 -11.39 -6.10 21.59
N PRO A 272 -12.58 -6.75 21.43
CA PRO A 272 -12.87 -8.00 22.12
C PRO A 272 -11.85 -9.11 21.85
N THR A 273 -11.31 -9.17 20.61
CA THR A 273 -10.27 -10.15 20.26
C THR A 273 -9.00 -9.98 21.09
N LEU A 274 -8.58 -8.72 21.31
CA LEU A 274 -7.40 -8.37 22.10
C LEU A 274 -7.64 -8.56 23.60
N GLU A 275 -8.80 -8.11 24.10
CA GLU A 275 -9.19 -8.19 25.50
C GLU A 275 -9.33 -9.62 26.00
N GLU A 276 -9.95 -10.51 25.20
CA GLU A 276 -10.09 -11.94 25.53
C GLU A 276 -8.77 -12.71 25.56
N ARG A 277 -7.71 -12.17 24.95
CA ARG A 277 -6.42 -12.85 24.75
C ARG A 277 -5.24 -12.06 25.32
N VAL A 278 -5.49 -11.30 26.38
CA VAL A 278 -4.49 -10.39 26.99
C VAL A 278 -3.21 -11.11 27.45
N ASP A 279 -3.29 -12.40 27.78
CA ASP A 279 -2.15 -13.20 28.24
C ASP A 279 -1.39 -13.92 27.11
N SER A 280 -1.79 -13.72 25.85
CA SER A 280 -1.20 -14.37 24.69
C SER A 280 -0.47 -13.38 23.80
N ILE A 281 0.60 -13.82 23.15
CA ILE A 281 1.19 -13.10 22.02
C ILE A 281 0.47 -13.52 20.74
N LEU A 282 -0.17 -12.59 20.08
CA LEU A 282 -0.97 -12.84 18.89
C LEU A 282 -0.14 -12.67 17.63
N LEU A 283 -0.19 -13.64 16.74
CA LEU A 283 0.59 -13.70 15.51
C LEU A 283 -0.31 -13.77 14.29
N LEU A 284 0.06 -13.07 13.22
CA LEU A 284 -0.60 -13.18 11.92
C LEU A 284 0.45 -13.07 10.80
N ALA A 285 0.59 -14.11 9.99
CA ALA A 285 1.45 -14.08 8.82
C ALA A 285 0.65 -13.72 7.56
N VAL A 286 1.12 -12.72 6.83
CA VAL A 286 0.49 -12.22 5.60
C VAL A 286 1.52 -12.24 4.48
N ASP A 287 1.14 -12.85 3.35
CA ASP A 287 1.92 -12.89 2.11
C ASP A 287 1.25 -12.02 1.05
N MET A 288 2.05 -11.31 0.26
CA MET A 288 1.60 -10.76 -1.02
C MET A 288 1.71 -11.82 -2.10
N VAL A 289 0.70 -11.90 -2.97
CA VAL A 289 0.66 -12.82 -4.11
C VAL A 289 0.04 -12.15 -5.34
N ASP A 290 0.28 -12.73 -6.50
CA ASP A 290 -0.37 -12.41 -7.77
C ASP A 290 -0.38 -10.90 -8.12
N PRO A 291 0.76 -10.21 -8.11
CA PRO A 291 0.78 -8.84 -8.60
C PRO A 291 0.42 -8.84 -10.09
N SER A 292 -0.53 -8.01 -10.50
CA SER A 292 -0.93 -7.91 -11.92
C SER A 292 0.20 -7.36 -12.80
N ARG A 293 1.11 -6.58 -12.21
CA ARG A 293 2.34 -6.04 -12.81
C ARG A 293 3.48 -6.13 -11.82
N HIS A 294 4.71 -5.99 -12.35
CA HIS A 294 5.94 -5.97 -11.56
C HIS A 294 6.29 -7.31 -10.90
N VAL A 295 7.21 -7.30 -10.00
CA VAL A 295 7.75 -8.50 -9.35
C VAL A 295 7.56 -8.40 -7.84
N LEU A 296 7.19 -9.49 -7.19
CA LEU A 296 7.23 -9.52 -5.73
C LEU A 296 8.68 -9.47 -5.24
N HIS A 297 8.93 -8.63 -4.24
CA HIS A 297 10.23 -8.62 -3.59
C HIS A 297 10.47 -9.99 -2.92
N PRO A 298 11.58 -10.68 -3.18
CA PRO A 298 11.78 -12.06 -2.72
C PRO A 298 11.73 -12.20 -1.19
N GLU A 299 12.19 -11.19 -0.46
CA GLU A 299 12.21 -11.19 1.00
C GLU A 299 11.05 -10.38 1.60
N ASN A 300 10.72 -9.21 1.06
CA ASN A 300 9.81 -8.25 1.68
C ASN A 300 8.33 -8.41 1.26
N SER A 301 7.98 -9.52 0.59
CA SER A 301 6.60 -9.87 0.23
C SER A 301 5.85 -10.65 1.32
N ARG A 302 6.50 -10.93 2.46
CA ARG A 302 5.93 -11.54 3.65
C ARG A 302 6.13 -10.64 4.87
N VAL A 303 5.15 -10.63 5.79
CA VAL A 303 5.24 -9.99 7.10
C VAL A 303 4.60 -10.88 8.16
N ILE A 304 5.17 -10.93 9.36
CA ILE A 304 4.57 -11.55 10.54
C ILE A 304 4.24 -10.42 11.51
N ILE A 305 2.95 -10.15 11.69
CA ILE A 305 2.46 -9.21 12.69
C ILE A 305 2.54 -9.89 14.04
N VAL A 306 3.12 -9.21 15.03
CA VAL A 306 3.29 -9.69 16.41
C VAL A 306 2.66 -8.68 17.34
N ILE A 307 1.63 -9.08 18.09
CA ILE A 307 0.90 -8.21 18.99
C ILE A 307 0.88 -8.83 20.39
N ASP A 308 1.41 -8.10 21.36
CA ASP A 308 1.10 -8.33 22.78
C ASP A 308 -0.08 -7.41 23.13
N PRO A 309 -1.29 -7.94 23.39
CA PRO A 309 -2.45 -7.12 23.68
C PRO A 309 -2.23 -6.18 24.87
N ARG A 310 -1.40 -6.56 25.83
CA ARG A 310 -1.05 -5.70 26.98
C ARG A 310 -0.36 -4.39 26.57
N ASN A 311 0.21 -4.35 25.36
CA ASN A 311 0.89 -3.19 24.81
C ASN A 311 0.00 -2.33 23.88
N VAL A 312 -1.29 -2.69 23.72
CA VAL A 312 -2.24 -1.95 22.86
C VAL A 312 -3.58 -1.67 23.55
N VAL A 313 -3.98 -2.48 24.52
CA VAL A 313 -5.24 -2.30 25.28
C VAL A 313 -5.03 -1.33 26.42
N GLU A 314 -5.84 -0.27 26.47
CA GLU A 314 -5.92 0.58 27.65
C GLU A 314 -6.59 -0.17 28.80
N THR A 315 -6.03 -0.02 30.00
CA THR A 315 -6.53 -0.71 31.19
C THR A 315 -6.79 0.31 32.29
N ASP A 316 -8.00 0.34 32.85
CA ASP A 316 -8.25 1.02 34.12
C ASP A 316 -7.59 0.22 35.25
N VAL A 317 -6.60 0.83 35.88
CA VAL A 317 -5.80 0.21 36.95
C VAL A 317 -6.19 0.69 38.34
N THR A 318 -7.25 1.49 38.46
CA THR A 318 -7.66 2.14 39.70
C THR A 318 -7.97 1.11 40.81
N ASP A 319 -8.69 0.07 40.47
CA ASP A 319 -9.13 -0.94 41.44
C ASP A 319 -7.98 -1.81 42.01
N ASN A 320 -6.81 -1.78 41.33
CA ASN A 320 -5.58 -2.44 41.79
C ASN A 320 -4.79 -1.57 42.78
N GLY A 321 -5.19 -0.33 42.99
CA GLY A 321 -4.54 0.62 43.91
C GLY A 321 -5.27 0.77 45.24
N ALA A 322 -4.51 0.86 46.33
CA ALA A 322 -5.02 1.18 47.65
C ALA A 322 -5.16 2.70 47.80
N LEU A 323 -6.40 3.20 47.95
CA LEU A 323 -6.68 4.63 48.11
C LEU A 323 -6.30 5.12 49.52
N SER A 324 -5.66 6.30 49.55
CA SER A 324 -5.49 7.13 50.74
C SER A 324 -5.71 8.61 50.42
N VAL A 325 -6.11 9.41 51.39
CA VAL A 325 -6.38 10.83 51.22
C VAL A 325 -5.74 11.66 52.38
N SER A 326 -5.41 12.92 52.13
CA SER A 326 -4.84 13.81 53.18
C SER A 326 -5.83 14.10 54.30
N LYS A 327 -7.13 14.21 53.94
CA LYS A 327 -8.24 14.45 54.86
C LYS A 327 -9.48 13.80 54.35
N ASP A 328 -10.17 12.99 55.15
CA ASP A 328 -11.38 12.33 54.77
C ASP A 328 -12.64 13.11 55.20
N ASN A 329 -13.79 12.67 54.70
CA ASN A 329 -15.09 13.10 55.24
C ASN A 329 -15.19 12.83 56.75
N ASN A 330 -15.92 13.69 57.46
CA ASN A 330 -16.04 13.56 58.91
C ASN A 330 -16.63 12.21 59.38
N GLY A 331 -17.37 11.49 58.48
CA GLY A 331 -17.86 10.15 58.72
C GLY A 331 -16.88 9.02 58.40
N GLY A 332 -15.66 9.37 57.90
CA GLY A 332 -14.60 8.43 57.51
C GLY A 332 -14.77 7.89 56.10
N PRO A 333 -13.83 7.04 55.64
CA PRO A 333 -13.75 6.56 54.24
C PRO A 333 -14.95 5.74 53.77
N ASP A 334 -15.66 5.09 54.70
CA ASP A 334 -16.83 4.26 54.42
C ASP A 334 -18.18 5.02 54.54
N ALA A 335 -18.15 6.30 54.86
CA ALA A 335 -19.35 7.14 54.92
C ALA A 335 -20.04 7.25 53.55
N GLY A 336 -21.29 7.68 53.53
CA GLY A 336 -22.06 7.86 52.29
C GLY A 336 -21.38 8.82 51.28
N GLU A 337 -20.57 9.75 51.78
CA GLU A 337 -19.73 10.66 50.96
C GLU A 337 -18.24 10.59 51.37
N GLY A 338 -17.80 9.42 51.87
CA GLY A 338 -16.41 9.15 52.23
C GLY A 338 -15.49 8.97 51.05
N SER A 339 -14.15 9.00 51.28
CA SER A 339 -13.16 8.98 50.22
C SER A 339 -13.24 7.77 49.29
N LYS A 340 -13.67 6.59 49.78
CA LYS A 340 -13.82 5.41 48.92
C LYS A 340 -14.80 5.59 47.76
N LYS A 341 -15.68 6.59 47.85
CA LYS A 341 -16.65 6.91 46.79
C LYS A 341 -16.01 7.45 45.55
N VAL A 342 -14.78 7.94 45.62
CA VAL A 342 -14.10 8.53 44.47
C VAL A 342 -13.44 7.50 43.54
N VAL A 343 -13.45 6.21 43.95
CA VAL A 343 -12.87 5.09 43.17
C VAL A 343 -13.78 3.85 43.16
N ASP A 344 -15.07 3.99 43.51
CA ASP A 344 -15.98 2.84 43.65
C ASP A 344 -16.68 2.42 42.34
N GLY A 345 -16.37 3.07 41.20
CA GLY A 345 -16.97 2.78 39.91
C GLY A 345 -18.41 3.25 39.77
N ASN A 346 -18.89 4.10 40.64
CA ASN A 346 -20.29 4.54 40.68
C ASN A 346 -20.37 6.08 40.59
N VAL A 347 -20.59 6.61 39.42
CA VAL A 347 -20.71 8.07 39.18
C VAL A 347 -21.87 8.74 39.97
N ASN A 348 -22.81 7.94 40.53
CA ASN A 348 -23.90 8.46 41.38
C ASN A 348 -23.51 8.62 42.86
N SER A 349 -22.37 8.12 43.27
CA SER A 349 -21.75 8.42 44.57
C SER A 349 -20.72 9.52 44.43
N LYS A 350 -20.26 10.09 45.54
CA LYS A 350 -19.23 11.10 45.53
C LYS A 350 -18.41 11.13 46.81
N PHE A 351 -17.18 11.54 46.72
CA PHE A 351 -16.39 12.02 47.82
C PHE A 351 -16.72 13.50 48.06
N LEU A 352 -17.13 13.86 49.26
CA LEU A 352 -17.38 15.23 49.68
C LEU A 352 -16.59 15.52 50.97
N ASN A 353 -15.76 16.55 50.97
CA ASN A 353 -14.94 16.94 52.15
C ASN A 353 -14.82 18.45 52.25
N GLU A 354 -14.39 18.95 53.40
CA GLU A 354 -13.91 20.32 53.53
C GLU A 354 -12.71 20.54 52.63
N TYR A 355 -12.73 21.64 51.86
CA TYR A 355 -11.61 22.00 51.01
C TYR A 355 -10.51 22.71 51.82
N SER A 356 -9.29 22.24 51.63
CA SER A 356 -8.08 22.91 52.06
C SER A 356 -7.04 22.82 50.93
N ASN A 357 -6.13 23.78 50.83
CA ASN A 357 -5.13 23.80 49.76
C ASN A 357 -3.97 22.79 49.95
N ASP A 358 -4.11 21.86 50.89
CA ASP A 358 -3.28 20.68 51.08
C ASP A 358 -4.04 19.36 50.84
N LEU A 359 -5.19 19.44 50.16
CA LEU A 359 -5.98 18.27 49.82
C LEU A 359 -5.34 17.44 48.72
N TRP A 360 -5.10 16.17 48.98
CA TRP A 360 -4.65 15.21 47.99
C TRP A 360 -5.34 13.86 48.15
N MET A 361 -5.41 13.13 47.02
CA MET A 361 -5.81 11.71 46.95
C MET A 361 -4.67 10.93 46.32
N GLU A 362 -4.41 9.72 46.81
CA GLU A 362 -3.30 8.85 46.38
C GLU A 362 -3.76 7.42 46.17
N LEU A 363 -3.30 6.80 45.09
CA LEU A 363 -3.39 5.37 44.85
C LEU A 363 -2.00 4.73 44.97
N ALA A 364 -1.90 3.69 45.80
CA ALA A 364 -0.69 2.92 46.05
C ALA A 364 -0.81 1.53 45.46
N TYR A 365 0.14 1.12 44.66
CA TYR A 365 0.18 -0.18 43.98
C TYR A 365 1.21 -1.11 44.64
N ASP A 366 0.91 -2.42 44.67
CA ASP A 366 1.87 -3.42 45.13
C ASP A 366 3.07 -3.50 44.20
N GLU A 367 2.83 -3.53 42.88
CA GLU A 367 3.85 -3.46 41.85
C GLU A 367 3.75 -2.14 41.09
N PRO A 368 4.88 -1.53 40.69
CA PRO A 368 4.87 -0.28 39.94
C PRO A 368 4.09 -0.41 38.60
N VAL A 369 3.32 0.61 38.26
CA VAL A 369 2.50 0.64 37.04
C VAL A 369 2.75 1.92 36.26
N VAL A 370 2.75 1.86 34.91
CA VAL A 370 2.82 3.03 34.04
C VAL A 370 1.43 3.57 33.80
N VAL A 371 1.12 4.75 34.31
CA VAL A 371 -0.14 5.48 34.05
C VAL A 371 0.18 6.62 33.09
N ARG A 372 -0.64 6.80 32.06
CA ARG A 372 -0.50 7.86 31.05
C ARG A 372 -1.75 8.68 30.82
N ALA A 373 -2.87 8.28 31.47
CA ALA A 373 -4.08 9.07 31.47
C ALA A 373 -4.81 8.88 32.82
N TYR A 374 -5.60 9.86 33.19
CA TYR A 374 -6.57 9.75 34.28
C TYR A 374 -7.87 10.41 33.89
N THR A 375 -8.96 10.02 34.56
CA THR A 375 -10.25 10.67 34.42
C THR A 375 -10.72 11.24 35.74
N LEU A 376 -11.43 12.37 35.67
CA LEU A 376 -12.17 12.95 36.77
C LEU A 376 -13.62 13.09 36.34
N THR A 377 -14.56 12.66 37.21
CA THR A 377 -16.00 12.78 37.00
C THR A 377 -16.61 13.74 37.99
N SER A 378 -17.28 14.80 37.50
CA SER A 378 -18.00 15.77 38.36
C SER A 378 -19.15 15.09 39.08
N ALA A 379 -19.45 15.57 40.30
CA ALA A 379 -20.53 15.04 41.10
C ALA A 379 -21.93 15.53 40.65
N ASN A 380 -22.96 15.13 41.38
CA ASN A 380 -24.36 15.37 41.08
C ASN A 380 -24.84 16.83 41.22
N ASP A 381 -24.14 17.66 42.01
CA ASP A 381 -24.58 19.01 42.39
C ASP A 381 -23.40 20.00 42.45
N ALA A 382 -23.66 21.24 42.80
CA ALA A 382 -22.74 22.32 43.24
C ALA A 382 -21.37 22.36 42.53
N ASP A 383 -21.34 22.85 41.29
CA ASP A 383 -20.17 23.04 40.44
C ASP A 383 -19.02 23.87 41.09
N THR A 384 -19.37 24.71 42.07
CA THR A 384 -18.38 25.46 42.85
C THR A 384 -17.48 24.57 43.70
N ARG A 385 -17.81 23.33 43.95
CA ARG A 385 -17.06 22.35 44.73
C ARG A 385 -16.10 21.50 43.87
N ASP A 386 -16.28 21.53 42.54
CA ASP A 386 -15.48 20.73 41.61
C ASP A 386 -14.01 21.20 41.59
N PRO A 387 -13.05 20.30 41.31
CA PRO A 387 -11.64 20.69 41.14
C PRO A 387 -11.45 21.66 39.99
N LYS A 388 -10.58 22.66 40.20
CA LYS A 388 -10.24 23.67 39.21
C LYS A 388 -8.79 23.63 38.81
N ASP A 389 -7.88 23.58 39.82
CA ASP A 389 -6.45 23.49 39.62
C ASP A 389 -5.91 22.29 40.40
N TRP A 390 -5.01 21.52 39.75
CA TRP A 390 -4.39 20.38 40.41
C TRP A 390 -3.05 20.03 39.79
N ILE A 391 -2.27 19.23 40.53
CA ILE A 391 -1.03 18.63 40.09
C ILE A 391 -1.17 17.13 40.23
N PHE A 392 -0.88 16.39 39.15
CA PHE A 392 -0.80 14.95 39.15
C PHE A 392 0.64 14.50 39.24
N MET A 393 0.96 13.60 40.14
CA MET A 393 2.35 13.30 40.53
C MET A 393 2.53 11.77 40.63
N GLY A 394 3.77 11.31 40.37
CA GLY A 394 4.22 9.94 40.61
C GLY A 394 5.38 9.87 41.61
N SER A 395 5.48 8.77 42.36
CA SER A 395 6.58 8.54 43.32
C SER A 395 6.82 7.02 43.50
N ASP A 396 8.04 6.63 43.82
CA ASP A 396 8.39 5.28 44.22
C ASP A 396 8.55 5.09 45.72
N ASP A 397 8.64 6.20 46.49
CA ASP A 397 9.01 6.21 47.91
C ASP A 397 8.13 7.11 48.81
N ARG A 398 7.14 7.81 48.25
CA ARG A 398 6.28 8.81 48.89
C ARG A 398 7.05 10.06 49.43
N VAL A 399 8.35 10.16 49.17
CA VAL A 399 9.19 11.25 49.58
C VAL A 399 9.53 12.13 48.38
N ASN A 400 10.00 11.51 47.34
CA ASN A 400 10.38 12.17 46.08
C ASN A 400 9.22 12.06 45.07
N TRP A 401 8.59 13.18 44.78
CA TRP A 401 7.46 13.27 43.87
C TRP A 401 7.86 13.92 42.57
N THR A 402 7.54 13.28 41.45
CA THR A 402 7.69 13.82 40.10
C THR A 402 6.34 14.35 39.63
N GLU A 403 6.30 15.62 39.21
CA GLU A 403 5.14 16.21 38.57
C GLU A 403 4.99 15.58 37.17
N LEU A 404 3.85 14.98 36.89
CA LEU A 404 3.51 14.31 35.63
C LEU A 404 2.56 15.14 34.78
N ASP A 405 1.63 15.85 35.44
CA ASP A 405 0.67 16.71 34.76
C ASP A 405 0.23 17.84 35.68
N ARG A 406 -0.05 19.01 35.11
CA ARG A 406 -0.57 20.18 35.82
C ARG A 406 -1.73 20.77 35.04
N ARG A 407 -2.86 20.97 35.73
CA ARG A 407 -4.05 21.60 35.17
C ARG A 407 -4.42 22.83 35.96
N THR A 408 -4.83 23.89 35.25
CA THR A 408 -5.26 25.14 35.82
C THR A 408 -6.46 25.71 35.06
N GLY A 409 -7.41 26.30 35.79
CA GLY A 409 -8.60 26.91 35.22
C GLY A 409 -9.61 25.90 34.62
N GLU A 410 -9.55 24.65 35.04
CA GLU A 410 -10.45 23.62 34.56
C GLU A 410 -11.88 23.79 35.08
N SER A 411 -12.85 23.33 34.32
CA SER A 411 -14.27 23.39 34.68
C SER A 411 -15.04 22.16 34.19
N PHE A 412 -16.11 21.79 34.92
CA PHE A 412 -17.03 20.74 34.56
C PHE A 412 -18.40 21.37 34.26
N ASN A 413 -18.68 21.59 32.98
CA ASN A 413 -19.87 22.33 32.52
C ASN A 413 -21.19 21.57 32.75
N GLU A 414 -21.09 20.26 33.00
CA GLU A 414 -22.24 19.38 33.22
C GLU A 414 -22.01 18.54 34.48
N ARG A 415 -23.11 18.04 35.07
CA ARG A 415 -23.01 17.11 36.18
C ARG A 415 -22.80 15.68 35.66
N PHE A 416 -22.08 14.88 36.44
CA PHE A 416 -21.65 13.53 36.05
C PHE A 416 -20.79 13.52 34.78
N LEU A 417 -20.17 14.64 34.45
CA LEU A 417 -19.26 14.76 33.32
C LEU A 417 -17.92 14.12 33.64
N THR A 418 -17.58 13.09 32.90
CA THR A 418 -16.24 12.49 32.92
C THR A 418 -15.34 13.21 31.93
N ARG A 419 -14.24 13.73 32.42
CA ARG A 419 -13.19 14.35 31.60
C ARG A 419 -11.93 13.52 31.72
N ARG A 420 -11.25 13.30 30.57
CA ARG A 420 -9.98 12.58 30.45
C ARG A 420 -8.83 13.56 30.28
N PHE A 421 -7.69 13.25 30.91
CA PHE A 421 -6.46 14.01 30.88
C PHE A 421 -5.32 13.04 30.53
N ASP A 422 -4.76 13.19 29.33
CA ASP A 422 -3.60 12.43 28.86
C ASP A 422 -2.33 13.20 29.16
N PHE A 423 -1.23 12.49 29.49
CA PHE A 423 0.08 13.05 29.77
C PHE A 423 1.19 12.05 29.39
N ASP A 424 2.41 12.58 29.18
CA ASP A 424 3.56 11.74 28.87
C ASP A 424 4.19 11.18 30.14
N ASN A 425 4.28 9.85 30.19
CA ASN A 425 4.98 9.13 31.26
C ASN A 425 5.51 7.79 30.71
N SER A 426 6.81 7.54 30.90
CA SER A 426 7.44 6.25 30.56
C SER A 426 7.91 5.47 31.79
N HIS A 427 7.82 6.06 32.98
CA HIS A 427 8.25 5.43 34.23
C HIS A 427 7.07 4.76 34.96
N ALA A 428 7.31 3.56 35.45
CA ALA A 428 6.35 2.86 36.31
C ALA A 428 6.52 3.32 37.75
N TYR A 429 5.54 4.04 38.29
CA TYR A 429 5.55 4.47 39.68
C TYR A 429 4.73 3.55 40.56
N LYS A 430 5.14 3.46 41.81
CA LYS A 430 4.41 2.71 42.84
C LYS A 430 3.29 3.54 43.47
N TYR A 431 3.36 4.86 43.45
CA TYR A 431 2.38 5.77 44.03
C TYR A 431 2.02 6.86 43.01
N TYR A 432 0.73 7.11 42.86
CA TYR A 432 0.18 8.20 42.08
C TYR A 432 -0.69 9.07 42.95
N ARG A 433 -0.47 10.38 42.91
CA ARG A 433 -1.19 11.37 43.70
C ARG A 433 -1.74 12.49 42.85
N ILE A 434 -3.02 12.85 43.10
CA ILE A 434 -3.60 14.08 42.60
C ILE A 434 -3.66 15.08 43.77
N TYR A 435 -3.05 16.22 43.60
CA TYR A 435 -2.98 17.27 44.63
C TYR A 435 -3.82 18.45 44.15
N ILE A 436 -4.94 18.73 44.85
CA ILE A 436 -5.94 19.73 44.46
C ILE A 436 -5.49 21.09 45.02
N THR A 437 -5.07 21.98 44.11
CA THR A 437 -4.55 23.30 44.50
C THR A 437 -5.62 24.40 44.46
N ALA A 438 -6.72 24.22 43.72
CA ALA A 438 -7.90 25.07 43.80
C ALA A 438 -9.18 24.30 43.41
N ASN A 439 -10.29 24.69 44.01
CA ASN A 439 -11.66 24.35 43.51
C ASN A 439 -12.32 25.62 42.92
N ASN A 440 -13.58 25.51 42.48
CA ASN A 440 -14.31 26.63 41.88
C ASN A 440 -14.89 27.65 42.91
N GLY A 441 -14.31 27.74 44.11
CA GLY A 441 -14.61 28.81 45.06
C GLY A 441 -15.47 28.42 46.26
N SER A 442 -15.70 27.13 46.49
CA SER A 442 -16.41 26.64 47.67
C SER A 442 -15.46 26.30 48.82
N SER A 443 -15.97 26.34 50.07
CA SER A 443 -15.30 25.77 51.26
C SER A 443 -15.33 24.24 51.30
N LEU A 444 -16.02 23.62 50.35
CA LEU A 444 -16.10 22.17 50.21
C LEU A 444 -15.50 21.75 48.88
N TYR A 445 -14.96 20.52 48.84
CA TYR A 445 -14.51 19.80 47.65
C TYR A 445 -15.38 18.60 47.39
N GLN A 446 -15.64 18.30 46.12
CA GLN A 446 -16.34 17.06 45.75
C GLN A 446 -15.79 16.50 44.43
N LEU A 447 -15.91 15.17 44.30
CA LEU A 447 -15.63 14.45 43.06
C LEU A 447 -16.43 13.12 43.09
N ALA A 448 -17.03 12.75 41.94
CA ALA A 448 -17.71 11.46 41.84
C ALA A 448 -16.72 10.34 41.62
N GLU A 449 -15.85 10.46 40.60
CA GLU A 449 -14.89 9.41 40.26
C GLU A 449 -13.53 9.99 39.87
N TRP A 450 -12.47 9.28 40.27
CA TRP A 450 -11.10 9.42 39.83
C TRP A 450 -10.59 8.06 39.38
N ARG A 451 -10.22 7.94 38.08
CA ARG A 451 -9.71 6.69 37.51
C ARG A 451 -8.34 6.89 36.92
N LEU A 452 -7.46 5.91 37.07
CA LEU A 452 -6.12 5.87 36.49
C LEU A 452 -6.07 4.86 35.35
N ILE A 453 -5.59 5.31 34.20
CA ILE A 453 -5.58 4.52 32.97
C ILE A 453 -4.13 4.23 32.58
N ARG A 454 -3.80 2.95 32.49
CA ARG A 454 -2.60 2.48 31.83
C ARG A 454 -2.86 2.54 30.33
N VAL A 455 -2.15 3.44 29.66
CA VAL A 455 -2.14 3.56 28.20
C VAL A 455 -0.82 2.97 27.73
N PRO A 456 -0.81 1.99 26.82
CA PRO A 456 0.39 1.35 26.30
C PRO A 456 1.40 2.28 25.65
#